data_4147dd34cefc7de300ea6a2e30882cb9
#
_entry.id   4147dd34cefc7de300ea6a2e30882cb9
#
_cell.length_a   1.000
_cell.length_b   1.000
_cell.length_c   1.000
_cell.angle_alpha   90.00
_cell.angle_beta   90.00
_cell.angle_gamma   90.00
#
_symmetry.space_group_name_H-M   'P 1'
#
loop_
_entity.id
_entity.type
_entity.pdbx_description
1 polymer ?
#
loop_
_entity_poly.entity_id
_entity_poly.type
_entity_poly.pdbx_seq_one_letter_code
_entity_poly.pdbx_strand_id
1 'polypeptide(L)'
;MLEITNGVIKFTKGDSVAFSVELKNADGTEYTMQTGDKLKFTIKKSVYDNSSVTQAFSNEPKFTLKPIITGKFEPGRYCYDIELETANGEIYTIVGIRRESECNLVVYPEVTVANE
;
A
#
# COMPACT_ATOMS: atom_id res chain seq x y z
N MET A 1 -15.07 2.47 2.20
CA MET A 1 -14.85 1.25 2.99
C MET A 1 -13.53 0.60 2.61
N LEU A 2 -12.78 0.15 3.58
CA LEU A 2 -11.51 -0.53 3.37
C LEU A 2 -11.69 -2.04 3.56
N GLU A 3 -11.18 -2.82 2.61
CA GLU A 3 -11.09 -4.28 2.75
C GLU A 3 -9.69 -4.74 2.39
N ILE A 4 -9.14 -5.63 3.19
CA ILE A 4 -7.85 -6.26 2.91
C ILE A 4 -8.03 -7.76 3.13
N THR A 5 -7.90 -8.52 2.04
CA THR A 5 -8.06 -9.96 2.07
C THR A 5 -6.95 -10.60 1.24
N ASN A 6 -6.13 -11.45 1.88
CA ASN A 6 -5.02 -12.15 1.21
C ASN A 6 -4.08 -11.20 0.45
N GLY A 7 -3.80 -10.03 1.05
CA GLY A 7 -2.92 -9.05 0.43
C GLY A 7 -3.60 -8.16 -0.61
N VAL A 8 -4.90 -8.29 -0.82
CA VAL A 8 -5.65 -7.44 -1.76
C VAL A 8 -6.30 -6.31 -0.98
N ILE A 9 -5.98 -5.08 -1.36
CA ILE A 9 -6.56 -3.87 -0.75
C ILE A 9 -7.68 -3.35 -1.64
N LYS A 10 -8.83 -3.07 -1.04
CA LYS A 10 -9.99 -2.51 -1.75
C LYS A 10 -10.51 -1.32 -0.95
N PHE A 11 -10.72 -0.20 -1.61
CA PHE A 11 -11.31 0.96 -0.96
C PHE A 11 -12.13 1.80 -1.95
N THR A 12 -12.99 2.64 -1.41
CA THR A 12 -13.76 3.58 -2.20
C THR A 12 -13.01 4.89 -2.33
N LYS A 13 -12.98 5.45 -3.53
CA LYS A 13 -12.35 6.74 -3.82
C LYS A 13 -12.80 7.79 -2.82
N GLY A 14 -11.84 8.51 -2.24
CA GLY A 14 -12.12 9.58 -1.29
C GLY A 14 -12.28 9.15 0.16
N ASP A 15 -12.28 7.85 0.44
CA ASP A 15 -12.35 7.35 1.81
C ASP A 15 -11.00 7.43 2.53
N SER A 16 -11.05 7.55 3.84
CA SER A 16 -9.86 7.37 4.66
C SER A 16 -9.45 5.90 4.67
N VAL A 17 -8.18 5.62 4.50
CA VAL A 17 -7.63 4.27 4.49
C VAL A 17 -6.57 4.15 5.59
N ALA A 18 -6.73 3.17 6.46
CA ALA A 18 -5.73 2.87 7.48
C ALA A 18 -5.62 1.36 7.64
N PHE A 19 -4.39 0.86 7.68
CA PHE A 19 -4.15 -0.58 7.87
C PHE A 19 -2.80 -0.81 8.51
N SER A 20 -2.68 -1.97 9.17
CA SER A 20 -1.43 -2.43 9.78
C SER A 20 -0.75 -3.45 8.87
N VAL A 21 0.58 -3.49 8.95
CA VAL A 21 1.39 -4.43 8.19
C VAL A 21 2.00 -5.42 9.17
N GLU A 22 1.83 -6.72 8.89
CA GLU A 22 2.44 -7.75 9.71
C GLU A 22 3.84 -8.05 9.18
N LEU A 23 4.84 -7.89 10.05
CA LEU A 23 6.24 -8.14 9.71
C LEU A 23 6.70 -9.40 10.41
N LYS A 24 7.30 -10.32 9.64
CA LYS A 24 7.81 -11.59 10.19
C LYS A 24 9.21 -11.88 9.69
N ASN A 25 10.01 -12.46 10.59
CA ASN A 25 11.30 -13.04 10.23
C ASN A 25 11.09 -14.32 9.41
N ALA A 26 12.15 -14.80 8.79
CA ALA A 26 12.10 -16.02 7.98
C ALA A 26 11.65 -17.25 8.78
N ASP A 27 11.89 -17.27 10.09
CA ASP A 27 11.48 -18.37 10.98
C ASP A 27 10.04 -18.25 11.47
N GLY A 28 9.29 -17.21 11.03
CA GLY A 28 7.90 -16.99 11.39
C GLY A 28 7.69 -16.16 12.64
N THR A 29 8.75 -15.77 13.34
CA THR A 29 8.63 -14.92 14.52
C THR A 29 8.38 -13.47 14.09
N GLU A 30 7.73 -12.69 14.97
CA GLU A 30 7.44 -11.29 14.70
C GLU A 30 8.72 -10.47 14.59
N TYR A 31 8.81 -9.65 13.55
CA TYR A 31 9.89 -8.68 13.40
C TYR A 31 9.45 -7.35 13.98
N THR A 32 10.23 -6.80 14.90
CA THR A 32 10.00 -5.47 15.46
C THR A 32 10.87 -4.46 14.71
N MET A 33 10.25 -3.41 14.17
CA MET A 33 10.98 -2.36 13.47
C MET A 33 11.98 -1.69 14.38
N GLN A 34 13.19 -1.53 13.87
CA GLN A 34 14.30 -0.91 14.59
C GLN A 34 14.42 0.56 14.18
N THR A 35 15.16 1.33 15.00
CA THR A 35 15.46 2.72 14.67
C THR A 35 16.17 2.80 13.32
N GLY A 36 15.65 3.61 12.41
CA GLY A 36 16.19 3.76 11.06
C GLY A 36 15.54 2.86 10.01
N ASP A 37 14.69 1.92 10.43
CA ASP A 37 13.90 1.12 9.50
C ASP A 37 12.77 1.98 8.92
N LYS A 38 12.42 1.70 7.66
CA LYS A 38 11.38 2.44 6.95
C LYS A 38 10.58 1.50 6.07
N LEU A 39 9.27 1.64 6.10
CA LEU A 39 8.39 0.96 5.17
C LEU A 39 8.02 1.91 4.04
N LYS A 40 7.98 1.38 2.82
CA LYS A 40 7.58 2.11 1.63
C LYS A 40 6.43 1.38 0.95
N PHE A 41 5.33 2.08 0.79
CA PHE A 41 4.12 1.59 0.13
C PHE A 41 4.01 2.30 -1.21
N THR A 42 4.10 1.54 -2.30
CA THR A 42 4.07 2.08 -3.67
C THR A 42 2.86 1.55 -4.41
N ILE A 43 2.10 2.44 -5.02
CA ILE A 43 0.92 2.11 -5.83
C ILE A 43 1.17 2.58 -7.25
N LYS A 44 0.94 1.71 -8.23
CA LYS A 44 1.06 2.01 -9.66
C LYS A 44 -0.14 1.46 -10.41
N LYS A 45 -0.41 2.02 -11.59
CA LYS A 45 -1.44 1.49 -12.49
C LYS A 45 -1.06 0.09 -12.99
N SER A 46 0.23 -0.13 -13.25
CA SER A 46 0.82 -1.43 -13.58
C SER A 46 2.29 -1.42 -13.20
N VAL A 47 2.93 -2.59 -13.19
CA VAL A 47 4.35 -2.68 -12.81
C VAL A 47 5.26 -1.89 -13.74
N TYR A 48 4.83 -1.68 -14.98
CA TYR A 48 5.61 -0.94 -15.98
C TYR A 48 5.29 0.55 -16.03
N ASP A 49 4.23 0.99 -15.35
CA ASP A 49 3.81 2.40 -15.39
C ASP A 49 4.60 3.19 -14.35
N ASN A 50 5.44 4.10 -14.82
CA ASN A 50 6.20 5.00 -13.96
C ASN A 50 5.69 6.43 -14.02
N SER A 51 4.57 6.68 -14.72
CA SER A 51 4.02 8.02 -14.87
C SER A 51 3.04 8.40 -13.77
N SER A 52 2.44 7.41 -13.11
CA SER A 52 1.41 7.64 -12.08
C SER A 52 1.73 6.81 -10.85
N VAL A 53 2.78 7.21 -10.15
CA VAL A 53 3.26 6.50 -8.96
C VAL A 53 2.81 7.26 -7.72
N THR A 54 2.17 6.55 -6.79
CA THR A 54 1.85 7.09 -5.45
C THR A 54 2.67 6.31 -4.44
N GLN A 55 3.38 7.03 -3.57
CA GLN A 55 4.20 6.42 -2.54
C GLN A 55 3.86 7.00 -1.17
N ALA A 56 3.89 6.14 -0.16
CA ALA A 56 3.75 6.53 1.23
C ALA A 56 4.86 5.86 2.03
N PHE A 57 5.33 6.53 3.05
CA PHE A 57 6.44 6.06 3.90
C PHE A 57 5.97 6.02 5.35
N SER A 58 6.49 5.06 6.09
CA SER A 58 6.17 4.94 7.52
C SER A 58 7.36 4.35 8.28
N ASN A 59 7.58 4.84 9.49
CA ASN A 59 8.56 4.25 10.41
C ASN A 59 7.88 3.33 11.43
N GLU A 60 6.60 3.04 11.24
CA GLU A 60 5.81 2.11 12.03
C GLU A 60 5.15 1.11 11.10
N PRO A 61 4.74 -0.08 11.59
CA PRO A 61 4.14 -1.09 10.72
C PRO A 61 2.66 -0.79 10.44
N LYS A 62 2.39 0.42 9.98
CA LYS A 62 1.04 0.85 9.60
C LYS A 62 1.11 1.99 8.59
N PHE A 63 0.05 2.10 7.79
CA PHE A 63 -0.11 3.19 6.83
C PHE A 63 -1.47 3.84 7.00
N THR A 64 -1.53 5.15 6.74
CA THR A 64 -2.76 5.91 6.71
C THR A 64 -2.74 6.77 5.46
N LEU A 65 -3.80 6.65 4.63
CA LEU A 65 -3.99 7.50 3.47
C LEU A 65 -5.20 8.38 3.72
N LYS A 66 -5.01 9.68 3.62
CA LYS A 66 -6.08 10.66 3.81
C LYS A 66 -6.95 10.77 2.57
N PRO A 67 -8.21 11.26 2.70
CA PRO A 67 -9.09 11.45 1.54
C PRO A 67 -8.49 12.26 0.41
N ILE A 68 -7.64 13.24 0.71
CA ILE A 68 -6.98 14.04 -0.33
C ILE A 68 -6.09 13.18 -1.23
N ILE A 69 -5.55 12.08 -0.69
CA ILE A 69 -4.73 11.15 -1.47
C ILE A 69 -5.62 10.14 -2.19
N THR A 70 -6.54 9.48 -1.47
CA THR A 70 -7.40 8.45 -2.07
C THR A 70 -8.35 9.03 -3.11
N GLY A 71 -8.74 10.30 -2.95
CA GLY A 71 -9.59 11.00 -3.91
C GLY A 71 -8.93 11.31 -5.25
N LYS A 72 -7.61 11.13 -5.37
CA LYS A 72 -6.90 11.35 -6.63
C LYS A 72 -6.89 10.13 -7.54
N PHE A 73 -7.25 8.96 -7.01
CA PHE A 73 -7.25 7.74 -7.82
C PHE A 73 -8.49 7.67 -8.69
N GLU A 74 -8.32 7.35 -9.97
CA GLU A 74 -9.43 6.96 -10.81
C GLU A 74 -9.92 5.59 -10.37
N PRO A 75 -11.24 5.32 -10.36
CA PRO A 75 -11.72 3.97 -10.07
C PRO A 75 -11.12 2.95 -11.01
N GLY A 76 -10.76 1.79 -10.48
CA GLY A 76 -10.15 0.75 -11.30
C GLY A 76 -9.18 -0.11 -10.52
N ARG A 77 -8.35 -0.81 -11.26
CA ARG A 77 -7.39 -1.77 -10.72
C ARG A 77 -5.98 -1.22 -10.76
N TYR A 78 -5.25 -1.49 -9.70
CA TYR A 78 -3.88 -1.04 -9.51
C TYR A 78 -3.04 -2.18 -8.96
N CYS A 79 -1.73 -2.00 -8.95
CA CYS A 79 -0.82 -2.88 -8.23
C CYS A 79 -0.09 -2.08 -7.16
N TYR A 80 0.24 -2.76 -6.06
CA TYR A 80 1.02 -2.15 -5.00
C TYR A 80 2.04 -3.14 -4.46
N ASP A 81 3.08 -2.61 -3.84
CA ASP A 81 3.96 -3.40 -3.01
C ASP A 81 4.29 -2.62 -1.73
N ILE A 82 4.80 -3.34 -0.74
CA ILE A 82 5.31 -2.76 0.50
C ILE A 82 6.71 -3.34 0.70
N GLU A 83 7.69 -2.44 0.81
CA GLU A 83 9.07 -2.81 1.05
C GLU A 83 9.53 -2.31 2.41
N LEU A 84 10.35 -3.11 3.08
CA LEU A 84 11.07 -2.71 4.28
C LEU A 84 12.49 -2.38 3.89
N GLU A 85 12.93 -1.16 4.19
CA GLU A 85 14.34 -0.77 4.07
C GLU A 85 14.91 -0.66 5.48
N THR A 86 15.93 -1.45 5.78
CA THR A 86 16.55 -1.42 7.09
C THR A 86 17.54 -0.26 7.21
N ALA A 87 17.91 0.06 8.44
CA ALA A 87 18.91 1.10 8.71
C ALA A 87 20.24 0.82 8.01
N ASN A 88 20.54 -0.45 7.71
CA ASN A 88 21.76 -0.86 7.01
C ASN A 88 21.63 -0.83 5.48
N GLY A 89 20.48 -0.41 4.96
CA GLY A 89 20.24 -0.32 3.52
C GLY A 89 19.76 -1.62 2.87
N GLU A 90 19.42 -2.64 3.66
CA GLU A 90 18.85 -3.87 3.13
C GLU A 90 17.37 -3.64 2.77
N ILE A 91 16.90 -4.25 1.68
CA ILE A 91 15.54 -4.07 1.20
C ILE A 91 14.85 -5.43 1.09
N TYR A 92 13.67 -5.52 1.69
CA TYR A 92 12.86 -6.74 1.66
C TYR A 92 11.44 -6.41 1.22
N THR A 93 10.90 -7.17 0.26
CA THR A 93 9.51 -7.04 -0.16
C THR A 93 8.64 -7.80 0.82
N ILE A 94 7.78 -7.07 1.54
CA ILE A 94 6.88 -7.65 2.55
C ILE A 94 5.58 -8.12 1.90
N VAL A 95 5.00 -7.25 1.05
CA VAL A 95 3.84 -7.59 0.23
C VAL A 95 4.20 -7.20 -1.20
N GLY A 96 4.05 -8.12 -2.12
CA GLY A 96 4.38 -7.87 -3.51
C GLY A 96 3.46 -8.61 -4.46
N ILE A 97 3.65 -8.38 -5.75
CA ILE A 97 2.93 -9.10 -6.79
C ILE A 97 3.87 -10.18 -7.36
N ARG A 98 3.28 -11.32 -7.72
CA ARG A 98 4.03 -12.46 -8.25
C ARG A 98 4.00 -12.53 -9.76
N ARG A 99 3.08 -11.80 -10.40
CA ARG A 99 2.93 -11.76 -11.86
C ARG A 99 2.72 -10.32 -12.28
N GLU A 100 3.21 -9.98 -13.45
CA GLU A 100 3.12 -8.63 -14.00
C GLU A 100 1.68 -8.18 -14.22
N SER A 101 0.78 -9.12 -14.49
CA SER A 101 -0.64 -8.85 -14.71
C SER A 101 -1.48 -8.87 -13.44
N GLU A 102 -0.86 -9.12 -12.29
CA GLU A 102 -1.60 -9.21 -11.03
C GLU A 102 -2.07 -7.84 -10.58
N CYS A 103 -3.34 -7.79 -10.18
CA CYS A 103 -3.94 -6.61 -9.55
C CYS A 103 -4.21 -6.94 -8.09
N ASN A 104 -3.66 -6.17 -7.18
CA ASN A 104 -3.86 -6.39 -5.75
C ASN A 104 -4.39 -5.17 -5.02
N LEU A 105 -4.84 -4.15 -5.77
CA LEU A 105 -5.48 -2.97 -5.21
C LEU A 105 -6.62 -2.55 -6.13
N VAL A 106 -7.80 -2.33 -5.55
CA VAL A 106 -9.00 -1.93 -6.32
C VAL A 106 -9.59 -0.69 -5.69
N VAL A 107 -9.85 0.32 -6.53
CA VAL A 107 -10.51 1.55 -6.13
C VAL A 107 -11.91 1.57 -6.72
N TYR A 108 -12.92 1.67 -5.83
CA TYR A 108 -14.32 1.75 -6.23
C TYR A 108 -14.74 3.21 -6.42
N PRO A 109 -15.69 3.48 -7.32
CA PRO A 109 -16.21 4.84 -7.48
C PRO A 109 -17.01 5.26 -6.24
N GLU A 110 -16.93 6.54 -5.90
CA GLU A 110 -17.77 7.10 -4.86
C GLU A 110 -19.09 7.60 -5.46
N VAL A 111 -20.16 7.46 -4.67
CA VAL A 111 -21.48 7.98 -5.04
C VAL A 111 -21.66 9.40 -4.48
N THR A 112 -21.20 9.59 -3.24
CA THR A 112 -21.24 10.90 -2.60
C THR A 112 -19.88 11.56 -2.80
N VAL A 113 -19.88 12.73 -3.44
CA VAL A 113 -18.65 13.50 -3.68
C VAL A 113 -18.45 14.46 -2.53
N ALA A 114 -17.23 14.45 -1.94
CA ALA A 114 -16.90 15.37 -0.88
C ALA A 114 -16.92 16.81 -1.39
N ASN A 115 -17.29 17.76 -0.54
CA ASN A 115 -17.33 19.19 -0.86
C ASN A 115 -18.45 19.61 -1.81
N GLU A 116 -19.50 18.83 -1.88
CA GLU A 116 -20.69 19.22 -2.62
C GLU A 116 -21.87 19.57 -1.73
#